data_86eae68a020fcbc3c9f32f39aaec648c
#
_entry.id   86eae68a020fcbc3c9f32f39aaec648c
#
_cell.length_a   1.000
_cell.length_b   1.000
_cell.length_c   1.000
_cell.angle_alpha   90.00
_cell.angle_beta   90.00
_cell.angle_gamma   90.00
#
_symmetry.space_group_name_H-M   'P 1'
#
loop_
_entity.id
_entity.type
_entity.pdbx_description
1 polymer ?
#
loop_
_entity_poly.entity_id
_entity_poly.type
_entity_poly.pdbx_seq_one_letter_code
_entity_poly.pdbx_strand_id
1 'polypeptide(L)'
;YNVSNAAAAYCVGSLLGIDHDELLTGIGAFTGTLRRFQLVGRVGGVAVFDDYAHHPTELRATLGAARRAVTGQGRVIACFQPHPFSHTRDFAEEFGQALTLADRVIISDVYPAREDPIPGVTGEMVHDAVIAAGGDSRYVPDKQDLPEALAEEVRPGDLVITLGAGDVTLVGPVLVGLLEDKS
;
A
#
# COMPACT_ATOMS: atom_id res chain seq x y z
N TYR A 1 2.70 11.30 -8.84
CA TYR A 1 3.74 12.03 -8.07
C TYR A 1 5.17 11.69 -8.52
N ASN A 2 5.48 10.47 -8.97
CA ASN A 2 6.84 10.14 -9.42
C ASN A 2 7.26 10.97 -10.63
N VAL A 3 6.36 11.19 -11.60
CA VAL A 3 6.63 12.08 -12.75
C VAL A 3 6.87 13.53 -12.29
N SER A 4 6.08 14.02 -11.34
CA SER A 4 6.26 15.37 -10.80
C SER A 4 7.58 15.51 -10.05
N ASN A 5 7.98 14.48 -9.28
CA ASN A 5 9.26 14.46 -8.57
C ASN A 5 10.44 14.42 -9.56
N ALA A 6 10.35 13.61 -10.62
CA ALA A 6 11.37 13.56 -11.67
C ALA A 6 11.50 14.92 -12.40
N ALA A 7 10.36 15.57 -12.72
CA ALA A 7 10.36 16.90 -13.31
C ALA A 7 10.99 17.94 -12.38
N ALA A 8 10.68 17.90 -11.09
CA ALA A 8 11.29 18.80 -10.11
C ALA A 8 12.80 18.58 -9.99
N ALA A 9 13.26 17.32 -9.94
CA ALA A 9 14.67 16.98 -9.91
C ALA A 9 15.38 17.48 -11.18
N TYR A 10 14.77 17.31 -12.34
CA TYR A 10 15.27 17.83 -13.61
C TYR A 10 15.41 19.35 -13.58
N CYS A 11 14.35 20.08 -13.16
CA CYS A 11 14.38 21.54 -13.09
C CYS A 11 15.48 22.05 -12.15
N VAL A 12 15.62 21.45 -10.96
CA VAL A 12 16.66 21.83 -9.98
C VAL A 12 18.05 21.55 -10.55
N GLY A 13 18.28 20.37 -11.14
CA GLY A 13 19.56 20.03 -11.76
C GLY A 13 19.94 20.97 -12.91
N SER A 14 18.96 21.34 -13.75
CA SER A 14 19.17 22.32 -14.83
C SER A 14 19.55 23.71 -14.28
N LEU A 15 18.92 24.16 -13.19
CA LEU A 15 19.26 25.42 -12.54
C LEU A 15 20.66 25.41 -11.92
N LEU A 16 21.15 24.24 -11.50
CA LEU A 16 22.51 24.03 -11.00
C LEU A 16 23.54 23.85 -12.11
N GLY A 17 23.14 23.89 -13.38
CA GLY A 17 24.04 23.80 -14.55
C GLY A 17 24.47 22.38 -14.90
N ILE A 18 23.76 21.35 -14.41
CA ILE A 18 24.02 19.95 -14.81
C ILE A 18 23.53 19.77 -16.26
N ASP A 19 24.32 19.04 -17.04
CA ASP A 19 24.03 18.78 -18.46
C ASP A 19 22.72 17.98 -18.64
N HIS A 20 22.01 18.26 -19.73
CA HIS A 20 20.71 17.63 -20.03
C HIS A 20 20.79 16.09 -20.09
N ASP A 21 21.81 15.56 -20.78
CA ASP A 21 21.93 14.10 -20.96
C ASP A 21 22.34 13.41 -19.67
N GLU A 22 23.15 14.07 -18.84
CA GLU A 22 23.48 13.59 -17.48
C GLU A 22 22.24 13.55 -16.59
N LEU A 23 21.38 14.56 -16.64
CA LEU A 23 20.13 14.61 -15.89
C LEU A 23 19.18 13.50 -16.31
N LEU A 24 18.99 13.30 -17.62
CA LEU A 24 18.13 12.23 -18.12
C LEU A 24 18.67 10.85 -17.76
N THR A 25 19.99 10.67 -17.85
CA THR A 25 20.65 9.42 -17.46
C THR A 25 20.46 9.14 -15.97
N GLY A 26 20.70 10.13 -15.11
CA GLY A 26 20.52 10.01 -13.66
C GLY A 26 19.09 9.72 -13.25
N ILE A 27 18.11 10.43 -13.84
CA ILE A 27 16.69 10.21 -13.59
C ILE A 27 16.25 8.82 -14.09
N GLY A 28 16.73 8.41 -15.27
CA GLY A 28 16.43 7.09 -15.85
C GLY A 28 17.04 5.92 -15.08
N ALA A 29 18.17 6.13 -14.41
CA ALA A 29 18.81 5.13 -13.54
C ALA A 29 18.18 5.03 -12.16
N PHE A 30 17.30 5.95 -11.79
CA PHE A 30 16.65 5.93 -10.49
C PHE A 30 15.61 4.81 -10.40
N THR A 31 15.86 3.83 -9.55
CA THR A 31 15.04 2.63 -9.38
C THR A 31 13.85 2.79 -8.42
N GLY A 32 13.64 4.00 -7.91
CA GLY A 32 12.55 4.30 -6.96
C GLY A 32 13.05 4.45 -5.52
N THR A 33 12.14 4.85 -4.65
CA THR A 33 12.36 4.95 -3.20
C THR A 33 11.71 3.74 -2.53
N LEU A 34 12.35 3.21 -1.50
CA LEU A 34 11.77 2.16 -0.66
C LEU A 34 10.38 2.58 -0.18
N ARG A 35 9.45 1.63 -0.15
CA ARG A 35 8.08 1.84 0.30
C ARG A 35 7.32 2.92 -0.51
N ARG A 36 7.60 3.07 -1.81
CA ARG A 36 6.86 3.93 -2.73
C ARG A 36 6.48 3.13 -3.97
N PHE A 37 5.36 2.41 -3.90
CA PHE A 37 4.92 1.43 -4.89
C PHE A 37 6.05 0.44 -5.24
N GLN A 38 6.74 -0.01 -4.20
CA GLN A 38 7.92 -0.87 -4.31
C GLN A 38 7.49 -2.31 -4.59
N LEU A 39 8.02 -2.91 -5.65
CA LEU A 39 7.86 -4.34 -5.87
C LEU A 39 8.67 -5.11 -4.82
N VAL A 40 7.98 -5.95 -4.05
CA VAL A 40 8.57 -6.87 -3.05
C VAL A 40 8.92 -8.20 -3.71
N GLY A 41 8.01 -8.75 -4.52
CA GLY A 41 8.22 -10.00 -5.23
C GLY A 41 7.10 -10.35 -6.20
N ARG A 42 7.36 -11.39 -7.01
CA ARG A 42 6.37 -12.00 -7.91
C ARG A 42 6.47 -13.51 -7.79
N VAL A 43 5.36 -14.16 -7.45
CA VAL A 43 5.33 -15.61 -7.23
C VAL A 43 3.95 -16.16 -7.55
N GLY A 44 3.85 -17.33 -8.19
CA GLY A 44 2.58 -17.98 -8.53
C GLY A 44 1.62 -17.11 -9.37
N GLY A 45 2.17 -16.13 -10.13
CA GLY A 45 1.36 -15.16 -10.88
C GLY A 45 0.81 -14.00 -10.03
N VAL A 46 1.15 -13.92 -8.74
CA VAL A 46 0.81 -12.81 -7.84
C VAL A 46 1.96 -11.82 -7.78
N ALA A 47 1.66 -10.51 -7.86
CA ALA A 47 2.64 -9.45 -7.65
C ALA A 47 2.40 -8.79 -6.29
N VAL A 48 3.43 -8.71 -5.45
CA VAL A 48 3.38 -8.13 -4.11
C VAL A 48 4.14 -6.81 -4.08
N PHE A 49 3.47 -5.75 -3.66
CA PHE A 49 4.03 -4.40 -3.54
C PHE A 49 3.95 -3.89 -2.10
N ASP A 50 4.77 -2.89 -1.77
CA ASP A 50 4.73 -2.13 -0.51
C ASP A 50 4.68 -0.63 -0.78
N ASP A 51 3.83 0.09 -0.05
CA ASP A 51 3.73 1.55 -0.12
C ASP A 51 3.50 2.16 1.27
N TYR A 52 4.15 3.28 1.50
CA TYR A 52 4.08 4.02 2.77
C TYR A 52 2.78 4.80 2.96
N ALA A 53 1.86 4.77 1.99
CA ALA A 53 0.62 5.52 2.01
C ALA A 53 -0.17 5.27 3.31
N HIS A 54 -0.43 6.33 4.06
CA HIS A 54 -1.09 6.31 5.35
C HIS A 54 -2.07 7.48 5.53
N HIS A 55 -2.31 8.27 4.50
CA HIS A 55 -3.33 9.30 4.43
C HIS A 55 -4.33 8.98 3.30
N PRO A 56 -5.63 9.30 3.43
CA PRO A 56 -6.64 8.97 2.41
C PRO A 56 -6.28 9.41 0.99
N THR A 57 -5.67 10.58 0.84
CA THR A 57 -5.22 11.11 -0.47
C THR A 57 -4.10 10.25 -1.07
N GLU A 58 -3.16 9.78 -0.24
CA GLU A 58 -2.08 8.90 -0.67
C GLU A 58 -2.63 7.53 -1.08
N LEU A 59 -3.55 6.97 -0.27
CA LEU A 59 -4.22 5.69 -0.59
C LEU A 59 -4.92 5.75 -1.95
N ARG A 60 -5.67 6.83 -2.23
CA ARG A 60 -6.31 7.01 -3.54
C ARG A 60 -5.30 7.04 -4.68
N ALA A 61 -4.18 7.73 -4.52
CA ALA A 61 -3.14 7.82 -5.54
C ALA A 61 -2.48 6.45 -5.77
N THR A 62 -2.11 5.75 -4.70
CA THR A 62 -1.44 4.45 -4.74
C THR A 62 -2.37 3.36 -5.28
N LEU A 63 -3.61 3.26 -4.80
CA LEU A 63 -4.59 2.29 -5.30
C LEU A 63 -4.99 2.58 -6.75
N GLY A 64 -5.10 3.85 -7.13
CA GLY A 64 -5.28 4.23 -8.53
C GLY A 64 -4.11 3.81 -9.43
N ALA A 65 -2.87 3.82 -8.92
CA ALA A 65 -1.71 3.28 -9.64
C ALA A 65 -1.76 1.75 -9.70
N ALA A 66 -2.09 1.07 -8.59
CA ALA A 66 -2.26 -0.38 -8.53
C ALA A 66 -3.30 -0.87 -9.55
N ARG A 67 -4.44 -0.20 -9.61
CA ARG A 67 -5.50 -0.52 -10.56
C ARG A 67 -5.05 -0.44 -12.03
N ARG A 68 -4.19 0.51 -12.37
CA ARG A 68 -3.60 0.62 -13.72
C ARG A 68 -2.51 -0.41 -14.00
N ALA A 69 -1.87 -0.93 -12.95
CA ALA A 69 -0.81 -1.93 -13.07
C ALA A 69 -1.35 -3.37 -13.22
N VAL A 70 -2.57 -3.62 -12.74
CA VAL A 70 -3.26 -4.91 -12.91
C VAL A 70 -3.70 -5.06 -14.36
N THR A 71 -3.50 -6.24 -14.92
CA THR A 71 -3.91 -6.60 -16.28
C THR A 71 -4.92 -7.74 -16.30
N GLY A 72 -5.77 -7.78 -17.32
CA GLY A 72 -6.74 -8.84 -17.51
C GLY A 72 -7.80 -8.90 -16.40
N GLN A 73 -7.97 -10.07 -15.78
CA GLN A 73 -8.96 -10.35 -14.73
C GLN A 73 -8.36 -10.26 -13.31
N GLY A 74 -7.13 -9.76 -13.18
CA GLY A 74 -6.48 -9.63 -11.88
C GLY A 74 -7.19 -8.62 -10.97
N ARG A 75 -7.09 -8.83 -9.66
CA ARG A 75 -7.65 -7.97 -8.61
C ARG A 75 -6.55 -7.18 -7.92
N VAL A 76 -6.92 -6.02 -7.36
CA VAL A 76 -6.12 -5.29 -6.39
C VAL A 76 -6.57 -5.71 -4.99
N ILE A 77 -5.66 -6.30 -4.22
CA ILE A 77 -5.87 -6.67 -2.82
C ILE A 77 -5.03 -5.73 -1.96
N ALA A 78 -5.70 -4.88 -1.17
CA ALA A 78 -5.05 -3.96 -0.27
C ALA A 78 -4.93 -4.57 1.13
N CYS A 79 -3.72 -4.57 1.69
CA CYS A 79 -3.47 -4.88 3.11
C CYS A 79 -3.11 -3.57 3.81
N PHE A 80 -4.02 -3.05 4.62
CA PHE A 80 -3.89 -1.73 5.23
C PHE A 80 -3.71 -1.81 6.74
N GLN A 81 -2.70 -1.12 7.26
CA GLN A 81 -2.49 -0.88 8.68
C GLN A 81 -2.71 0.60 8.99
N PRO A 82 -3.80 0.96 9.68
CA PRO A 82 -4.04 2.34 10.12
C PRO A 82 -2.91 2.85 11.03
N HIS A 83 -2.63 4.17 11.00
CA HIS A 83 -1.54 4.78 11.75
C HIS A 83 -1.73 6.30 11.82
N PRO A 84 -1.53 6.95 12.98
CA PRO A 84 -1.68 6.40 14.34
C PRO A 84 -3.14 6.43 14.81
N PHE A 85 -3.40 6.30 16.11
CA PHE A 85 -4.78 6.29 16.66
C PHE A 85 -5.56 7.58 16.35
N SER A 86 -4.94 8.76 16.50
CA SER A 86 -5.58 10.04 16.20
C SER A 86 -6.02 10.14 14.74
N HIS A 87 -5.18 9.76 13.80
CA HIS A 87 -5.52 9.75 12.36
C HIS A 87 -6.61 8.72 12.05
N THR A 88 -6.55 7.54 12.67
CA THR A 88 -7.56 6.49 12.48
C THR A 88 -8.93 7.00 12.88
N ARG A 89 -9.04 7.65 14.06
CA ARG A 89 -10.29 8.27 14.53
C ARG A 89 -10.78 9.36 13.58
N ASP A 90 -9.88 10.26 13.17
CA ASP A 90 -10.25 11.48 12.47
C ASP A 90 -10.56 11.24 10.97
N PHE A 91 -10.02 10.17 10.38
CA PHE A 91 -10.11 9.87 8.94
C PHE A 91 -10.72 8.50 8.61
N ALA A 92 -11.39 7.85 9.56
CA ALA A 92 -11.93 6.50 9.33
C ALA A 92 -12.84 6.42 8.08
N GLU A 93 -13.74 7.37 7.91
CA GLU A 93 -14.66 7.42 6.76
C GLU A 93 -13.90 7.64 5.44
N GLU A 94 -12.96 8.58 5.41
CA GLU A 94 -12.15 8.88 4.23
C GLU A 94 -11.22 7.71 3.85
N PHE A 95 -10.70 6.99 4.84
CA PHE A 95 -9.98 5.74 4.63
C PHE A 95 -10.90 4.70 4.01
N GLY A 96 -12.10 4.51 4.58
CA GLY A 96 -13.10 3.60 4.03
C GLY A 96 -13.37 3.87 2.57
N GLN A 97 -13.69 5.13 2.23
CA GLN A 97 -13.93 5.56 0.85
C GLN A 97 -12.73 5.35 -0.08
N ALA A 98 -11.50 5.66 0.39
CA ALA A 98 -10.29 5.49 -0.42
C ALA A 98 -9.99 4.01 -0.71
N LEU A 99 -10.20 3.15 0.27
CA LEU A 99 -9.92 1.71 0.18
C LEU A 99 -10.88 0.96 -0.74
N THR A 100 -12.09 1.50 -1.03
CA THR A 100 -13.01 0.90 -2.03
C THR A 100 -12.45 0.87 -3.46
N LEU A 101 -11.32 1.52 -3.71
CA LEU A 101 -10.59 1.39 -4.99
C LEU A 101 -9.90 0.03 -5.15
N ALA A 102 -9.71 -0.72 -4.08
CA ALA A 102 -9.29 -2.12 -4.12
C ALA A 102 -10.50 -3.05 -4.30
N ASP A 103 -10.27 -4.23 -4.90
CA ASP A 103 -11.31 -5.27 -5.03
C ASP A 103 -11.55 -6.01 -3.71
N ARG A 104 -10.51 -6.09 -2.88
CA ARG A 104 -10.53 -6.71 -1.55
C ARG A 104 -9.61 -5.93 -0.62
N VAL A 105 -10.03 -5.74 0.62
CA VAL A 105 -9.25 -5.04 1.66
C VAL A 105 -9.07 -5.95 2.86
N ILE A 106 -7.83 -6.11 3.33
CA ILE A 106 -7.52 -6.75 4.62
C ILE A 106 -6.96 -5.66 5.52
N ILE A 107 -7.53 -5.50 6.71
CA ILE A 107 -7.20 -4.42 7.63
C ILE A 107 -6.71 -5.03 8.94
N SER A 108 -5.52 -4.60 9.39
CA SER A 108 -5.01 -4.92 10.72
C SER A 108 -5.44 -3.91 11.76
N ASP A 109 -5.08 -4.17 13.02
CA ASP A 109 -5.24 -3.16 14.05
C ASP A 109 -4.25 -2.01 13.89
N VAL A 110 -4.49 -0.93 14.64
CA VAL A 110 -3.75 0.33 14.54
C VAL A 110 -2.30 0.14 14.98
N TYR A 111 -1.37 0.63 14.16
CA TYR A 111 0.02 0.79 14.58
C TYR A 111 0.15 2.07 15.44
N PRO A 112 0.49 1.93 16.73
CA PRO A 112 0.39 3.04 17.69
C PRO A 112 1.44 4.14 17.47
N ALA A 113 2.62 3.78 16.90
CA ALA A 113 3.80 4.65 16.80
C ALA A 113 4.22 5.20 18.19
N ARG A 114 3.90 6.46 18.47
CA ARG A 114 4.24 7.15 19.73
C ARG A 114 2.99 7.65 20.46
N GLU A 115 1.81 7.21 20.03
CA GLU A 115 0.55 7.56 20.67
C GLU A 115 0.11 6.46 21.64
N ASP A 116 -0.50 6.87 22.75
CA ASP A 116 -1.21 5.97 23.64
C ASP A 116 -2.52 5.52 22.97
N PRO A 117 -3.00 4.30 23.21
CA PRO A 117 -4.28 3.83 22.70
C PRO A 117 -5.42 4.77 23.08
N ILE A 118 -6.25 5.13 22.09
CA ILE A 118 -7.48 5.89 22.31
C ILE A 118 -8.63 4.89 22.47
N PRO A 119 -9.38 4.92 23.60
CA PRO A 119 -10.49 3.99 23.82
C PRO A 119 -11.48 3.99 22.66
N GLY A 120 -11.81 2.79 22.15
CA GLY A 120 -12.74 2.60 21.03
C GLY A 120 -12.16 2.86 19.65
N VAL A 121 -10.88 3.23 19.53
CA VAL A 121 -10.21 3.43 18.22
C VAL A 121 -9.40 2.18 17.90
N THR A 122 -9.85 1.44 16.90
CA THR A 122 -9.22 0.21 16.40
C THR A 122 -9.22 0.19 14.87
N GLY A 123 -8.51 -0.76 14.26
CA GLY A 123 -8.59 -0.99 12.81
C GLY A 123 -9.99 -1.40 12.34
N GLU A 124 -10.83 -1.95 13.24
CA GLU A 124 -12.21 -2.29 12.95
C GLU A 124 -13.05 -1.09 12.51
N MET A 125 -12.76 0.12 13.05
CA MET A 125 -13.42 1.36 12.58
C MET A 125 -13.23 1.58 11.09
N VAL A 126 -12.03 1.31 10.56
CA VAL A 126 -11.76 1.46 9.13
C VAL A 126 -12.41 0.33 8.33
N HIS A 127 -12.42 -0.90 8.87
CA HIS A 127 -13.14 -2.02 8.28
C HIS A 127 -14.62 -1.68 8.10
N ASP A 128 -15.28 -1.20 9.16
CA ASP A 128 -16.70 -0.81 9.11
C ASP A 128 -16.94 0.31 8.11
N ALA A 129 -16.04 1.28 8.03
CA ALA A 129 -16.12 2.36 7.06
C ALA A 129 -15.97 1.87 5.61
N VAL A 130 -15.11 0.88 5.33
CA VAL A 130 -15.02 0.24 4.00
C VAL A 130 -16.33 -0.45 3.65
N ILE A 131 -16.91 -1.22 4.57
CA ILE A 131 -18.20 -1.90 4.36
C ILE A 131 -19.31 -0.88 4.13
N ALA A 132 -19.37 0.18 4.94
CA ALA A 132 -20.37 1.26 4.79
C ALA A 132 -20.24 1.99 3.44
N ALA A 133 -19.03 2.09 2.90
CA ALA A 133 -18.76 2.66 1.57
C ALA A 133 -19.02 1.69 0.41
N GLY A 134 -19.47 0.45 0.69
CA GLY A 134 -19.79 -0.58 -0.31
C GLY A 134 -18.59 -1.40 -0.78
N GLY A 135 -17.46 -1.33 -0.08
CA GLY A 135 -16.28 -2.15 -0.35
C GLY A 135 -16.37 -3.54 0.29
N ASP A 136 -15.43 -4.40 -0.08
CA ASP A 136 -15.27 -5.75 0.46
C ASP A 136 -14.04 -5.80 1.38
N SER A 137 -14.25 -6.05 2.68
CA SER A 137 -13.20 -5.96 3.69
C SER A 137 -13.24 -7.11 4.69
N ARG A 138 -12.05 -7.49 5.20
CA ARG A 138 -11.85 -8.42 6.31
C ARG A 138 -10.97 -7.75 7.35
N TYR A 139 -11.39 -7.77 8.60
CA TYR A 139 -10.58 -7.31 9.72
C TYR A 139 -9.77 -8.49 10.30
N VAL A 140 -8.46 -8.32 10.39
CA VAL A 140 -7.49 -9.29 10.93
C VAL A 140 -6.61 -8.51 11.90
N PRO A 141 -6.99 -8.43 13.19
CA PRO A 141 -6.35 -7.53 14.16
C PRO A 141 -4.85 -7.81 14.35
N ASP A 142 -4.47 -9.09 14.47
CA ASP A 142 -3.07 -9.45 14.61
C ASP A 142 -2.36 -9.41 13.24
N LYS A 143 -1.35 -8.54 13.13
CA LYS A 143 -0.57 -8.45 11.90
C LYS A 143 0.19 -9.74 11.58
N GLN A 144 0.45 -10.61 12.58
CA GLN A 144 1.12 -11.89 12.36
C GLN A 144 0.28 -12.84 11.52
N ASP A 145 -1.04 -12.68 11.56
CA ASP A 145 -1.99 -13.49 10.79
C ASP A 145 -2.23 -12.93 9.37
N LEU A 146 -1.74 -11.72 9.06
CA LEU A 146 -1.97 -11.08 7.77
C LEU A 146 -1.38 -11.86 6.57
N PRO A 147 -0.14 -12.40 6.66
CA PRO A 147 0.42 -13.15 5.54
C PRO A 147 -0.41 -14.37 5.16
N GLU A 148 -0.86 -15.14 6.15
CA GLU A 148 -1.72 -16.30 5.96
C GLU A 148 -3.08 -15.90 5.41
N ALA A 149 -3.71 -14.88 5.97
CA ALA A 149 -4.99 -14.35 5.51
C ALA A 149 -4.92 -13.87 4.05
N LEU A 150 -3.82 -13.24 3.65
CA LEU A 150 -3.57 -12.85 2.26
C LEU A 150 -3.36 -14.07 1.37
N ALA A 151 -2.56 -15.05 1.82
CA ALA A 151 -2.25 -16.27 1.06
C ALA A 151 -3.48 -17.17 0.82
N GLU A 152 -4.53 -17.05 1.64
CA GLU A 152 -5.84 -17.71 1.44
C GLU A 152 -6.67 -17.05 0.32
N GLU A 153 -6.49 -15.75 0.11
CA GLU A 153 -7.35 -14.94 -0.76
C GLU A 153 -6.81 -14.72 -2.16
N VAL A 154 -5.48 -14.74 -2.32
CA VAL A 154 -4.82 -14.41 -3.59
C VAL A 154 -5.00 -15.49 -4.66
N ARG A 155 -5.01 -15.03 -5.92
CA ARG A 155 -5.09 -15.88 -7.12
C ARG A 155 -4.08 -15.40 -8.15
N PRO A 156 -3.65 -16.28 -9.08
CA PRO A 156 -2.82 -15.84 -10.20
C PRO A 156 -3.43 -14.65 -10.94
N GLY A 157 -2.64 -13.60 -11.18
CA GLY A 157 -3.06 -12.34 -11.79
C GLY A 157 -3.30 -11.21 -10.79
N ASP A 158 -3.44 -11.51 -9.49
CA ASP A 158 -3.68 -10.49 -8.46
C ASP A 158 -2.44 -9.65 -8.18
N LEU A 159 -2.70 -8.41 -7.78
CA LEU A 159 -1.73 -7.48 -7.20
C LEU A 159 -2.08 -7.27 -5.73
N VAL A 160 -1.19 -7.69 -4.83
CA VAL A 160 -1.27 -7.37 -3.42
C VAL A 160 -0.45 -6.13 -3.14
N ILE A 161 -0.98 -5.21 -2.33
CA ILE A 161 -0.22 -4.05 -1.86
C ILE A 161 -0.39 -3.85 -0.36
N THR A 162 0.74 -3.84 0.36
CA THR A 162 0.78 -3.43 1.77
C THR A 162 0.83 -1.92 1.86
N LEU A 163 0.01 -1.34 2.73
CA LEU A 163 -0.23 0.10 2.85
C LEU A 163 -0.14 0.52 4.32
N GLY A 164 0.66 1.53 4.61
CA GLY A 164 0.79 2.07 5.97
C GLY A 164 2.20 2.52 6.31
N ALA A 165 2.31 3.42 7.30
CA ALA A 165 3.60 3.94 7.78
C ALA A 165 4.27 3.04 8.83
N GLY A 166 3.54 2.05 9.36
CA GLY A 166 4.00 1.12 10.37
C GLY A 166 4.79 -0.06 9.83
N ASP A 167 4.72 -1.15 10.57
CA ASP A 167 5.46 -2.37 10.31
C ASP A 167 4.74 -3.37 9.40
N VAL A 168 3.61 -2.98 8.81
CA VAL A 168 2.92 -3.74 7.75
C VAL A 168 3.83 -4.07 6.56
N THR A 169 4.89 -3.30 6.35
CA THR A 169 5.93 -3.56 5.33
C THR A 169 6.57 -4.94 5.48
N LEU A 170 6.56 -5.52 6.68
CA LEU A 170 7.11 -6.85 6.95
C LEU A 170 6.20 -7.99 6.43
N VAL A 171 4.93 -7.71 6.17
CA VAL A 171 3.95 -8.69 5.67
C VAL A 171 4.28 -9.14 4.25
N GLY A 172 4.69 -8.21 3.39
CA GLY A 172 4.98 -8.50 1.98
C GLY A 172 6.03 -9.61 1.77
N PRO A 173 7.24 -9.50 2.36
CA PRO A 173 8.27 -10.54 2.26
C PRO A 173 7.83 -11.90 2.80
N VAL A 174 7.08 -11.92 3.93
CA VAL A 174 6.56 -13.18 4.50
C VAL A 174 5.54 -13.82 3.56
N LEU A 175 4.62 -13.01 2.99
CA LEU A 175 3.65 -13.49 2.01
C LEU A 175 4.35 -14.11 0.78
N VAL A 176 5.38 -13.46 0.24
CA VAL A 176 6.15 -13.99 -0.90
C VAL A 176 6.72 -15.37 -0.55
N GLY A 177 7.36 -15.52 0.61
CA GLY A 177 7.88 -16.83 1.06
C GLY A 177 6.79 -17.90 1.17
N LEU A 178 5.63 -17.58 1.77
CA LEU A 178 4.50 -18.52 1.89
C LEU A 178 3.95 -18.97 0.52
N LEU A 179 3.95 -18.08 -0.46
CA LEU A 179 3.48 -18.40 -1.81
C LEU A 179 4.51 -19.22 -2.59
N GLU A 180 5.82 -19.02 -2.35
CA GLU A 180 6.89 -19.86 -2.92
C GLU A 180 6.79 -21.30 -2.43
N ASP A 181 6.54 -21.50 -1.14
CA ASP A 181 6.39 -22.82 -0.53
C ASP A 181 5.16 -23.61 -1.04
N LYS A 182 4.16 -22.91 -1.58
CA LYS A 182 2.92 -23.50 -2.13
C LYS A 182 2.95 -23.72 -3.65
N SER A 183 3.99 -23.24 -4.35
CA SER A 183 4.12 -23.28 -5.81
C SER A 183 4.92 -24.49 -6.26
#